data_942a454ec54f33225a0ba428d7b7a085
#
_entry.id   942a454ec54f33225a0ba428d7b7a085
#
_cell.length_a   1.000
_cell.length_b   1.000
_cell.length_c   1.000
_cell.angle_alpha   90.00
_cell.angle_beta   90.00
_cell.angle_gamma   90.00
#
_symmetry.space_group_name_H-M   'P 1'
#
loop_
_entity.id
_entity.type
_entity.pdbx_description
1 polymer ?
#
loop_
_entity_poly.entity_id
_entity_poly.type
_entity_poly.pdbx_seq_one_letter_code
_entity_poly.pdbx_strand_id
1 'polypeptide(L)'
;MKTAIVSGVGPLEGLGAQLCVRFADLGLHVLAAGRTQSKLDAVVDSIVSAGGSAQAAVADSTSEADTERLFAMAGQDLTLAIYNTGNNTPGRIAEMSA
;
A
#
# COMPACT_ATOMS: atom_id res chain seq x y z
N MET A 1 6.70 14.97 1.68
CA MET A 1 6.81 13.63 2.26
C MET A 1 6.81 12.60 1.15
N LYS A 2 7.75 11.71 1.19
CA LYS A 2 7.85 10.66 0.17
C LYS A 2 6.74 9.63 0.36
N THR A 3 6.28 9.06 -0.74
CA THR A 3 5.11 8.18 -0.74
C THR A 3 5.48 6.78 -1.21
N ALA A 4 4.97 5.79 -0.51
CA ALA A 4 5.05 4.39 -0.91
C ALA A 4 3.65 3.87 -1.22
N ILE A 5 3.53 3.15 -2.32
CA ILE A 5 2.28 2.46 -2.67
C ILE A 5 2.46 0.99 -2.35
N VAL A 6 1.52 0.44 -1.59
CA VAL A 6 1.47 -1.01 -1.36
C VAL A 6 0.13 -1.50 -1.89
N SER A 7 0.16 -2.25 -2.97
CA SER A 7 -1.04 -2.80 -3.60
C SER A 7 -1.25 -4.24 -3.15
N GLY A 8 -2.52 -4.65 -3.07
CA GLY A 8 -2.86 -6.00 -2.63
C GLY A 8 -2.89 -6.14 -1.11
N VAL A 9 -3.16 -5.05 -0.41
CA VAL A 9 -3.25 -5.09 1.05
C VAL A 9 -4.49 -5.85 1.46
N GLY A 10 -4.31 -6.81 2.34
CA GLY A 10 -5.38 -7.63 2.89
C GLY A 10 -5.50 -7.45 4.40
N PRO A 11 -5.73 -8.53 5.14
CA PRO A 11 -5.92 -8.45 6.59
C PRO A 11 -4.70 -7.86 7.31
N LEU A 12 -4.95 -7.35 8.51
CA LEU A 12 -3.93 -6.64 9.28
C LEU A 12 -2.69 -7.49 9.56
N GLU A 13 -2.84 -8.80 9.71
CA GLU A 13 -1.72 -9.71 9.91
C GLU A 13 -1.02 -10.10 8.62
N GLY A 14 -1.54 -9.70 7.48
CA GLY A 14 -0.98 -10.08 6.19
C GLY A 14 0.29 -9.34 5.84
N LEU A 15 0.99 -9.86 4.84
CA LEU A 15 2.27 -9.30 4.41
C LEU A 15 2.12 -7.86 3.92
N GLY A 16 1.07 -7.57 3.15
CA GLY A 16 0.84 -6.22 2.63
C GLY A 16 0.66 -5.21 3.74
N ALA A 17 -0.12 -5.56 4.77
CA ALA A 17 -0.33 -4.69 5.91
C ALA A 17 0.96 -4.45 6.69
N GLN A 18 1.76 -5.49 6.88
CA GLN A 18 3.03 -5.35 7.58
C GLN A 18 4.01 -4.46 6.82
N LEU A 19 4.02 -4.55 5.50
CA LEU A 19 4.83 -3.65 4.67
C LEU A 19 4.39 -2.21 4.83
N CYS A 20 3.08 -1.96 4.87
CA CYS A 20 2.55 -0.61 5.10
C CYS A 20 3.06 -0.04 6.41
N VAL A 21 2.97 -0.81 7.48
CA VAL A 21 3.42 -0.37 8.80
C VAL A 21 4.92 -0.07 8.78
N ARG A 22 5.69 -0.94 8.17
CA ARG A 22 7.14 -0.77 8.10
C ARG A 22 7.53 0.49 7.33
N PHE A 23 6.89 0.74 6.20
CA PHE A 23 7.19 1.94 5.41
C PHE A 23 6.77 3.21 6.14
N ALA A 24 5.66 3.17 6.86
CA ALA A 24 5.24 4.30 7.68
C ALA A 24 6.25 4.58 8.79
N ASP A 25 6.81 3.56 9.39
CA ASP A 25 7.87 3.70 10.39
C ASP A 25 9.13 4.36 9.83
N LEU A 26 9.37 4.19 8.53
CA LEU A 26 10.49 4.83 7.86
C LEU A 26 10.21 6.29 7.49
N GLY A 27 9.06 6.79 7.83
CA GLY A 27 8.70 8.19 7.57
C GLY A 27 8.02 8.41 6.22
N LEU A 28 7.58 7.36 5.56
CA LEU A 28 6.89 7.47 4.28
C LEU A 28 5.39 7.66 4.50
N HIS A 29 4.76 8.38 3.58
CA HIS A 29 3.30 8.36 3.48
C HIS A 29 2.91 7.12 2.70
N VAL A 30 2.04 6.28 3.25
CA VAL A 30 1.70 4.99 2.66
C VAL A 30 0.33 5.04 2.02
N LEU A 31 0.24 4.69 0.74
CA LEU A 31 -1.03 4.42 0.09
C LEU A 31 -1.28 2.93 0.17
N ALA A 32 -2.20 2.55 1.05
CA ALA A 32 -2.57 1.15 1.23
C ALA A 32 -3.71 0.83 0.26
N ALA A 33 -3.42 0.04 -0.75
CA ALA A 33 -4.37 -0.27 -1.81
C ALA A 33 -4.79 -1.74 -1.75
N GLY A 34 -6.07 -1.98 -1.98
CA GLY A 34 -6.63 -3.32 -1.99
C GLY A 34 -8.09 -3.27 -2.35
N ARG A 35 -8.77 -4.40 -2.31
CA ARG A 35 -10.15 -4.50 -2.76
C ARG A 35 -11.19 -4.35 -1.65
N THR A 36 -10.78 -4.43 -0.39
CA THR A 36 -11.71 -4.42 0.73
C THR A 36 -11.48 -3.21 1.62
N GLN A 37 -12.39 -2.24 1.57
CA GLN A 37 -12.26 -0.99 2.30
C GLN A 37 -12.03 -1.20 3.80
N SER A 38 -12.79 -2.09 4.42
CA SER A 38 -12.69 -2.29 5.87
C SER A 38 -11.32 -2.80 6.29
N LYS A 39 -10.69 -3.63 5.45
CA LYS A 39 -9.34 -4.12 5.74
C LYS A 39 -8.32 -3.01 5.60
N LEU A 40 -8.47 -2.17 4.59
CA LEU A 40 -7.59 -1.03 4.40
C LEU A 40 -7.71 -0.04 5.54
N ASP A 41 -8.94 0.23 6.00
CA ASP A 41 -9.18 1.13 7.11
C ASP A 41 -8.50 0.64 8.38
N ALA A 42 -8.52 -0.65 8.64
CA ALA A 42 -7.85 -1.22 9.80
C ALA A 42 -6.34 -0.97 9.75
N VAL A 43 -5.74 -1.14 8.58
CA VAL A 43 -4.30 -0.91 8.41
C VAL A 43 -3.98 0.58 8.57
N VAL A 44 -4.76 1.44 7.95
CA VAL A 44 -4.55 2.88 8.05
C VAL A 44 -4.70 3.35 9.50
N ASP A 45 -5.73 2.87 10.20
CA ASP A 45 -5.93 3.23 11.60
C ASP A 45 -4.76 2.80 12.46
N SER A 46 -4.23 1.62 12.22
CA SER A 46 -3.06 1.13 12.94
C SER A 46 -1.85 2.04 12.76
N ILE A 47 -1.63 2.48 11.52
CA ILE A 47 -0.50 3.36 11.19
C ILE A 47 -0.68 4.74 11.82
N VAL A 48 -1.85 5.33 11.64
CA VAL A 48 -2.14 6.67 12.14
C VAL A 48 -2.10 6.70 13.67
N SER A 49 -2.62 5.66 14.32
CA SER A 49 -2.58 5.56 15.78
C SER A 49 -1.15 5.47 16.30
N ALA A 50 -0.24 4.95 15.52
CA ALA A 50 1.17 4.87 15.90
C ALA A 50 1.95 6.13 15.53
N GLY A 51 1.30 7.15 14.98
CA GLY A 51 1.94 8.40 14.60
C GLY A 51 2.43 8.47 13.17
N GLY A 52 2.10 7.46 12.36
CA GLY A 52 2.49 7.45 10.95
C GLY A 52 1.50 8.15 10.05
N SER A 53 1.77 8.10 8.75
CA SER A 53 0.92 8.71 7.73
C SER A 53 0.50 7.65 6.72
N ALA A 54 -0.80 7.52 6.51
CA ALA A 54 -1.32 6.52 5.58
C ALA A 54 -2.70 6.94 5.06
N GLN A 55 -3.04 6.41 3.89
CA GLN A 55 -4.32 6.63 3.26
C GLN A 55 -4.78 5.34 2.60
N ALA A 56 -6.06 5.03 2.73
CA ALA A 56 -6.65 3.87 2.07
C ALA A 56 -7.04 4.22 0.64
N ALA A 57 -6.83 3.29 -0.27
CA ALA A 57 -7.24 3.44 -1.66
C ALA A 57 -7.81 2.12 -2.15
N VAL A 58 -9.12 2.06 -2.35
CA VAL A 58 -9.74 0.84 -2.89
C VAL A 58 -9.37 0.74 -4.35
N ALA A 59 -8.67 -0.32 -4.70
CA ALA A 59 -8.17 -0.54 -6.04
C ALA A 59 -7.99 -2.03 -6.30
N ASP A 60 -8.28 -2.44 -7.53
CA ASP A 60 -8.02 -3.80 -7.99
C ASP A 60 -6.66 -3.82 -8.68
N SER A 61 -5.73 -4.60 -8.16
CA SER A 61 -4.38 -4.65 -8.71
C SER A 61 -4.33 -5.25 -10.12
N THR A 62 -5.41 -5.90 -10.57
CA THR A 62 -5.50 -6.39 -11.95
C THR A 62 -6.03 -5.34 -12.92
N SER A 63 -6.48 -4.20 -12.42
CA SER A 63 -7.02 -3.13 -13.25
C SER A 63 -5.95 -2.08 -13.54
N GLU A 64 -5.67 -1.87 -14.82
CA GLU A 64 -4.72 -0.82 -15.22
C GLU A 64 -5.20 0.57 -14.83
N ALA A 65 -6.49 0.83 -14.95
CA ALA A 65 -7.05 2.12 -14.59
C ALA A 65 -6.87 2.41 -13.11
N ASP A 66 -7.08 1.42 -12.26
CA ASP A 66 -6.88 1.57 -10.82
C ASP A 66 -5.40 1.78 -10.50
N THR A 67 -4.53 1.07 -11.17
CA THR A 67 -3.09 1.22 -10.98
C THR A 67 -2.63 2.62 -11.37
N GLU A 68 -3.10 3.13 -12.50
CA GLU A 68 -2.78 4.50 -12.93
C GLU A 68 -3.28 5.52 -11.93
N ARG A 69 -4.45 5.31 -11.37
CA ARG A 69 -4.99 6.21 -10.36
C ARG A 69 -4.12 6.24 -9.11
N LEU A 70 -3.60 5.10 -8.69
CA LEU A 70 -2.70 5.04 -7.54
C LEU A 70 -1.43 5.85 -7.80
N PHE A 71 -0.85 5.71 -8.97
CA PHE A 71 0.34 6.49 -9.32
C PHE A 71 0.03 7.98 -9.37
N ALA A 72 -1.14 8.34 -9.89
CA ALA A 72 -1.57 9.74 -9.91
C ALA A 72 -1.74 10.30 -8.49
N MET A 73 -2.25 9.51 -7.57
CA MET A 73 -2.42 9.93 -6.17
C MET A 73 -1.07 10.19 -5.50
N ALA A 74 -0.08 9.38 -5.81
CA ALA A 74 1.26 9.54 -5.24
C ALA A 74 2.01 10.71 -5.89
N GLY A 75 1.77 10.95 -7.16
CA GLY A 75 2.38 12.06 -7.89
C GLY A 75 3.90 11.98 -7.90
N GLN A 76 4.53 13.13 -7.79
CA GLN A 76 5.99 13.24 -7.85
C GLN A 76 6.68 12.73 -6.58
N ASP A 77 5.93 12.55 -5.51
CA ASP A 77 6.49 12.07 -4.25
C ASP A 77 6.65 10.56 -4.21
N LEU A 78 6.23 9.86 -5.25
CA LEU A 78 6.34 8.41 -5.29
C LEU A 78 7.80 7.98 -5.22
N THR A 79 8.09 7.19 -4.20
CA THR A 79 9.44 6.68 -3.96
C THR A 79 9.50 5.18 -4.20
N LEU A 80 8.42 4.47 -3.87
CA LEU A 80 8.39 3.02 -3.88
C LEU A 80 6.99 2.55 -4.18
N ALA A 81 6.87 1.56 -5.06
CA ALA A 81 5.59 0.91 -5.32
C ALA A 81 5.80 -0.60 -5.25
N ILE A 82 5.01 -1.27 -4.44
CA ILE A 82 5.09 -2.70 -4.26
C ILE A 82 3.74 -3.32 -4.59
N TYR A 83 3.75 -4.33 -5.43
CA TYR A 83 2.56 -5.10 -5.77
C TYR A 83 2.63 -6.44 -5.07
N ASN A 84 1.76 -6.62 -4.08
CA ASN A 84 1.52 -7.91 -3.47
C ASN A 84 0.30 -8.50 -4.16
N THR A 85 0.51 -9.54 -4.95
CA THR A 85 -0.56 -10.09 -5.77
C THR A 85 -1.57 -10.90 -4.96
N GLY A 86 -1.27 -11.16 -3.70
CA GLY A 86 -2.14 -11.97 -2.87
C GLY A 86 -2.13 -13.45 -3.24
N ASN A 87 -1.40 -13.84 -4.25
CA ASN A 87 -1.19 -15.24 -4.55
C ASN A 87 -0.29 -15.84 -3.50
N ASN A 88 -0.43 -17.14 -3.29
CA ASN A 88 0.35 -17.83 -2.29
C ASN A 88 1.78 -18.10 -2.75
N THR A 89 2.31 -17.26 -3.60
CA THR A 89 3.69 -17.36 -4.04
C THR A 89 4.56 -16.59 -3.07
N PRO A 90 5.26 -17.28 -2.18
CA PRO A 90 6.00 -16.60 -1.12
C PRO A 90 7.13 -15.74 -1.71
N GLY A 91 7.29 -14.59 -1.14
CA GLY A 91 8.42 -13.74 -1.47
C GLY A 91 8.35 -13.01 -2.80
N ARG A 92 7.25 -13.14 -3.51
CA ARG A 92 7.10 -12.44 -4.78
C ARG A 92 6.62 -11.02 -4.54
N ILE A 93 7.53 -10.14 -4.44
CA ILE A 93 7.25 -8.71 -4.38
C ILE A 93 7.85 -8.10 -5.63
N ALA A 94 6.99 -7.54 -6.48
CA ALA A 94 7.45 -6.83 -7.65
C ALA A 94 7.74 -5.39 -7.26
N GLU A 95 8.99 -5.05 -7.19
CA GLU A 95 9.39 -3.69 -6.91
C GLU A 95 9.41 -2.91 -8.22
N MET A 96 8.61 -1.85 -8.25
CA MET A 96 8.57 -0.97 -9.40
C MET A 96 9.38 0.26 -9.11
N SER A 97 10.62 0.21 -9.51
CA SER A 97 11.43 1.42 -9.47
C SER A 97 11.14 2.23 -10.73
N ALA A 98 10.91 3.48 -10.53
CA ALA A 98 10.70 4.37 -11.66
C ALA A 98 11.98 4.54 -12.45
#